data_b2a5e5b66c7ad0c31660dc8e6d33bb72
#
_entry.id   b2a5e5b66c7ad0c31660dc8e6d33bb72
#
_cell.length_a   1.000
_cell.length_b   1.000
_cell.length_c   1.000
_cell.angle_alpha   90.00
_cell.angle_beta   90.00
_cell.angle_gamma   90.00
#
_symmetry.space_group_name_H-M   'P 1'
#
loop_
_entity.id
_entity.type
_entity.pdbx_description
1 polymer ?
#
loop_
_entity_poly.entity_id
_entity_poly.type
_entity_poly.pdbx_seq_one_letter_code
_entity_poly.pdbx_strand_id
1 'polypeptide(L)'
;MLKRVAGLRAQATVVFALALGLAVAILAAPASASELPYPPNARLMAMGWTFVGVLDQHDPGRSNPGAYGYNSNQVTLSLGAGSSAGLDAFNSIYAGVSDLDRGIGGGGLALVYCKAEEGEPDLKCAVYGIGRKVTDWCSLGLSLAYAQQADSERAALTTDAGLLLRLGSLSAGVQASSITTSLVGGGVKMETEFTPEVSVGVAFAPSKAFTMAVDAHGVVRHDDSGEPWYSGGAEVWLRDKLALRLGAFGSFAEGAADLSYTGGFGIKMGKAEVGYALVWSGGGLSAQCFTASSSF
;
A
#
# COMPACT_ATOMS: atom_id res chain seq x y z
N MET A 1 26.45 24.26 12.56
CA MET A 1 25.01 24.11 12.86
C MET A 1 24.12 24.80 11.82
N LEU A 2 24.32 26.06 11.48
CA LEU A 2 23.53 26.83 10.49
C LEU A 2 23.46 26.19 9.09
N LYS A 3 24.56 25.63 8.54
CA LYS A 3 24.56 24.97 7.22
C LYS A 3 23.70 23.70 7.16
N ARG A 4 23.57 22.95 8.26
CA ARG A 4 22.67 21.79 8.34
C ARG A 4 21.20 22.21 8.36
N VAL A 5 20.87 23.30 9.05
CA VAL A 5 19.48 23.82 9.12
C VAL A 5 19.06 24.41 7.76
N ALA A 6 19.97 25.08 7.04
CA ALA A 6 19.70 25.59 5.71
C ALA A 6 19.46 24.46 4.69
N GLY A 7 20.24 23.36 4.77
CA GLY A 7 20.04 22.18 3.91
C GLY A 7 18.69 21.48 4.18
N LEU A 8 18.29 21.34 5.44
CA LEU A 8 16.99 20.78 5.82
C LEU A 8 15.80 21.64 5.33
N ARG A 9 15.94 22.98 5.40
CA ARG A 9 14.89 23.88 4.88
C ARG A 9 14.76 23.79 3.35
N ALA A 10 15.89 23.76 2.62
CA ALA A 10 15.86 23.61 1.16
C ALA A 10 15.25 22.26 0.74
N GLN A 11 15.58 21.16 1.42
CA GLN A 11 14.99 19.85 1.15
C GLN A 11 13.48 19.84 1.45
N ALA A 12 13.06 20.41 2.58
CA ALA A 12 11.64 20.52 2.93
C ALA A 12 10.85 21.35 1.90
N THR A 13 11.43 22.43 1.37
CA THR A 13 10.80 23.29 0.36
C THR A 13 10.64 22.56 -0.98
N VAL A 14 11.66 21.83 -1.42
CA VAL A 14 11.61 21.05 -2.67
C VAL A 14 10.55 19.96 -2.59
N VAL A 15 10.44 19.28 -1.45
CA VAL A 15 9.46 18.22 -1.25
C VAL A 15 8.05 18.75 -1.11
N PHE A 16 7.88 19.85 -0.37
CA PHE A 16 6.59 20.52 -0.29
C PHE A 16 6.14 21.00 -1.67
N ALA A 17 7.05 21.52 -2.50
CA ALA A 17 6.76 21.92 -3.89
C ALA A 17 6.42 20.71 -4.78
N LEU A 18 7.13 19.58 -4.63
CA LEU A 18 6.85 18.34 -5.35
C LEU A 18 5.52 17.71 -4.90
N ALA A 19 5.29 17.64 -3.59
CA ALA A 19 4.03 17.13 -3.03
C ALA A 19 2.84 18.02 -3.40
N LEU A 20 3.02 19.35 -3.39
CA LEU A 20 1.99 20.31 -3.79
C LEU A 20 1.76 20.25 -5.31
N GLY A 21 2.80 20.13 -6.12
CA GLY A 21 2.71 19.97 -7.58
C GLY A 21 2.00 18.66 -7.96
N LEU A 22 2.30 17.57 -7.25
CA LEU A 22 1.66 16.28 -7.47
C LEU A 22 0.21 16.26 -6.92
N ALA A 23 -0.05 16.91 -5.76
CA ALA A 23 -1.40 17.09 -5.23
C ALA A 23 -2.29 17.95 -6.16
N VAL A 24 -1.72 19.00 -6.78
CA VAL A 24 -2.43 19.80 -7.80
C VAL A 24 -2.64 18.97 -9.08
N ALA A 25 -1.67 18.14 -9.46
CA ALA A 25 -1.86 17.19 -10.55
C ALA A 25 -2.96 16.15 -10.24
N ILE A 26 -3.01 15.62 -9.01
CA ILE A 26 -4.05 14.67 -8.54
C ILE A 26 -5.45 15.31 -8.55
N LEU A 27 -5.58 16.61 -8.27
CA LEU A 27 -6.87 17.30 -8.26
C LEU A 27 -7.48 17.53 -9.66
N ALA A 28 -6.78 17.15 -10.73
CA ALA A 28 -7.15 17.46 -12.12
C ALA A 28 -7.55 16.23 -12.98
N ALA A 29 -7.81 15.06 -12.42
CA ALA A 29 -7.82 13.82 -13.21
C ALA A 29 -8.94 12.79 -12.97
N PRO A 30 -9.43 12.07 -13.97
CA PRO A 30 -10.44 11.01 -13.85
C PRO A 30 -9.85 9.60 -13.64
N ALA A 31 -10.61 8.72 -13.00
CA ALA A 31 -10.20 7.39 -12.60
C ALA A 31 -11.11 6.26 -13.06
N SER A 32 -10.52 5.13 -13.44
CA SER A 32 -11.05 3.80 -13.13
C SER A 32 -9.98 3.03 -12.37
N ALA A 33 -10.17 2.86 -11.07
CA ALA A 33 -9.31 1.99 -10.29
C ALA A 33 -9.73 0.54 -10.58
N SER A 34 -8.83 -0.28 -11.11
CA SER A 34 -9.02 -1.72 -11.13
C SER A 34 -9.15 -2.20 -9.68
N GLU A 35 -10.24 -2.86 -9.34
CA GLU A 35 -10.45 -3.39 -8.01
C GLU A 35 -9.33 -4.34 -7.65
N LEU A 36 -8.65 -4.01 -6.57
CA LEU A 36 -7.51 -4.76 -6.11
C LEU A 36 -8.00 -5.95 -5.27
N PRO A 37 -7.59 -7.19 -5.57
CA PRO A 37 -8.15 -8.41 -4.97
C PRO A 37 -7.79 -8.62 -3.48
N TYR A 38 -7.17 -7.65 -2.81
CA TYR A 38 -6.74 -7.80 -1.44
C TYR A 38 -7.42 -6.80 -0.51
N PRO A 39 -7.93 -7.20 0.66
CA PRO A 39 -8.28 -6.24 1.68
C PRO A 39 -7.00 -5.57 2.15
N PRO A 40 -6.90 -4.27 2.04
CA PRO A 40 -5.78 -3.54 2.62
C PRO A 40 -5.89 -3.56 4.13
N ASN A 41 -4.85 -3.20 4.81
CA ASN A 41 -5.03 -2.80 6.18
C ASN A 41 -5.71 -1.41 6.25
N ALA A 42 -6.39 -1.13 7.37
CA ALA A 42 -7.16 0.11 7.52
C ALA A 42 -6.29 1.36 7.40
N ARG A 43 -5.00 1.31 7.76
CA ARG A 43 -4.06 2.41 7.59
C ARG A 43 -3.85 2.74 6.13
N LEU A 44 -3.56 1.72 5.30
CA LEU A 44 -3.36 1.89 3.86
C LEU A 44 -4.60 2.48 3.18
N MET A 45 -5.75 1.87 3.44
CA MET A 45 -7.01 2.32 2.89
C MET A 45 -7.31 3.77 3.28
N ALA A 46 -7.17 4.11 4.57
CA ALA A 46 -7.45 5.45 5.08
C ALA A 46 -6.50 6.52 4.53
N MET A 47 -5.28 6.14 4.15
CA MET A 47 -4.28 7.02 3.53
C MET A 47 -4.36 7.01 1.99
N GLY A 48 -5.49 6.61 1.40
CA GLY A 48 -5.66 6.64 -0.06
C GLY A 48 -4.78 5.64 -0.80
N TRP A 49 -4.36 4.54 -0.18
CA TRP A 49 -3.49 3.53 -0.78
C TRP A 49 -2.06 3.98 -1.05
N THR A 50 -1.54 4.95 -0.30
CA THR A 50 -0.14 5.36 -0.39
C THR A 50 0.76 4.39 0.39
N PHE A 51 1.70 3.75 -0.28
CA PHE A 51 2.61 2.76 0.32
C PHE A 51 3.99 2.69 -0.33
N VAL A 52 4.15 3.21 -1.55
CA VAL A 52 5.38 3.02 -2.33
C VAL A 52 6.57 3.75 -1.70
N GLY A 53 6.33 4.98 -1.19
CA GLY A 53 7.34 5.79 -0.53
C GLY A 53 7.40 5.66 1.00
N VAL A 54 6.46 4.94 1.63
CA VAL A 54 6.31 4.91 3.10
C VAL A 54 7.26 3.92 3.76
N LEU A 55 8.03 4.37 4.77
CA LEU A 55 9.07 3.56 5.43
C LEU A 55 8.55 2.59 6.47
N ASP A 56 7.50 2.96 7.19
CA ASP A 56 6.97 2.21 8.34
C ASP A 56 5.74 1.36 7.99
N GLN A 57 5.71 0.91 6.76
CA GLN A 57 4.64 0.05 6.26
C GLN A 57 4.90 -1.40 6.65
N HIS A 58 4.05 -1.96 7.49
CA HIS A 58 4.21 -3.32 8.03
C HIS A 58 3.29 -4.37 7.38
N ASP A 59 2.61 -4.01 6.29
CA ASP A 59 1.69 -4.92 5.60
C ASP A 59 2.42 -5.75 4.54
N PRO A 60 2.63 -7.06 4.76
CA PRO A 60 3.27 -7.92 3.77
C PRO A 60 2.43 -8.12 2.50
N GLY A 61 1.14 -7.82 2.53
CA GLY A 61 0.26 -7.99 1.38
C GLY A 61 0.39 -6.88 0.33
N ARG A 62 0.81 -5.67 0.74
CA ARG A 62 0.77 -4.48 -0.14
C ARG A 62 1.72 -3.36 0.28
N SER A 63 2.89 -3.67 0.66
CA SER A 63 3.92 -2.65 0.88
C SER A 63 5.00 -2.75 -0.20
N ASN A 64 5.71 -1.65 -0.43
CA ASN A 64 6.97 -1.71 -1.15
C ASN A 64 7.90 -2.69 -0.41
N PRO A 65 8.36 -3.78 -1.04
CA PRO A 65 9.21 -4.77 -0.36
C PRO A 65 10.49 -4.15 0.24
N GLY A 66 10.98 -3.04 -0.31
CA GLY A 66 12.08 -2.29 0.26
C GLY A 66 11.81 -1.76 1.68
N ALA A 67 10.55 -1.58 2.09
CA ALA A 67 10.19 -1.10 3.42
C ALA A 67 10.60 -2.07 4.53
N TYR A 68 10.66 -3.38 4.25
CA TYR A 68 11.10 -4.38 5.24
C TYR A 68 12.50 -4.13 5.77
N GLY A 69 13.40 -3.52 4.99
CA GLY A 69 14.73 -3.18 5.46
C GLY A 69 14.77 -2.05 6.50
N TYR A 70 13.68 -1.30 6.67
CA TYR A 70 13.56 -0.21 7.66
C TYR A 70 12.65 -0.57 8.83
N ASN A 71 12.07 -1.76 8.85
CA ASN A 71 11.21 -2.19 9.94
C ASN A 71 11.92 -2.12 11.30
N SER A 72 11.17 -1.80 12.32
CA SER A 72 11.65 -1.75 13.70
C SER A 72 11.78 -3.16 14.26
N ASN A 73 12.65 -3.34 15.24
CA ASN A 73 12.93 -4.63 15.91
C ASN A 73 11.72 -5.24 16.67
N GLN A 74 10.62 -5.53 16.01
CA GLN A 74 9.40 -6.08 16.61
C GLN A 74 8.65 -6.97 15.62
N VAL A 75 8.28 -8.16 16.02
CA VAL A 75 7.32 -9.00 15.27
C VAL A 75 5.94 -8.35 15.39
N THR A 76 5.26 -8.15 14.28
CA THR A 76 3.90 -7.64 14.27
C THR A 76 2.97 -8.68 13.66
N LEU A 77 1.92 -9.04 14.40
CA LEU A 77 0.80 -9.81 13.90
C LEU A 77 -0.34 -8.85 13.54
N SER A 78 -0.93 -9.05 12.37
CA SER A 78 -2.03 -8.23 11.88
C SER A 78 -3.18 -9.12 11.41
N LEU A 79 -4.40 -8.70 11.73
CA LEU A 79 -5.64 -9.28 11.23
C LEU A 79 -6.48 -8.15 10.63
N GLY A 80 -7.10 -8.40 9.51
CA GLY A 80 -7.97 -7.43 8.85
C GLY A 80 -9.19 -8.09 8.23
N ALA A 81 -10.25 -7.31 8.10
CA ALA A 81 -11.43 -7.67 7.36
C ALA A 81 -11.93 -6.43 6.61
N GLY A 82 -12.39 -6.60 5.38
CA GLY A 82 -12.87 -5.52 4.54
C GLY A 82 -14.09 -5.92 3.70
N SER A 83 -14.81 -4.92 3.23
CA SER A 83 -15.85 -5.09 2.22
C SER A 83 -15.66 -4.08 1.11
N SER A 84 -15.96 -4.48 -0.13
CA SER A 84 -16.10 -3.64 -1.30
C SER A 84 -17.53 -3.74 -1.83
N ALA A 85 -17.97 -2.77 -2.63
CA ALA A 85 -19.26 -2.79 -3.34
C ALA A 85 -20.51 -2.95 -2.46
N GLY A 86 -20.53 -2.36 -1.27
CA GLY A 86 -21.67 -2.38 -0.36
C GLY A 86 -21.29 -2.79 1.07
N LEU A 87 -22.13 -2.40 2.02
CA LEU A 87 -21.80 -2.57 3.44
C LEU A 87 -22.37 -3.85 4.07
N ASP A 88 -23.00 -4.72 3.28
CA ASP A 88 -23.84 -5.80 3.81
C ASP A 88 -23.07 -6.96 4.44
N ALA A 89 -21.78 -7.15 4.09
CA ALA A 89 -20.92 -8.13 4.76
C ALA A 89 -19.42 -7.84 4.48
N PHE A 90 -18.55 -8.28 5.40
CA PHE A 90 -17.13 -8.40 5.10
C PHE A 90 -16.92 -9.56 4.13
N ASN A 91 -16.41 -9.25 2.95
CA ASN A 91 -16.14 -10.22 1.89
C ASN A 91 -14.66 -10.61 1.79
N SER A 92 -13.81 -10.01 2.61
CA SER A 92 -12.39 -10.28 2.58
C SER A 92 -11.79 -10.33 3.98
N ILE A 93 -10.86 -11.26 4.19
CA ILE A 93 -10.16 -11.48 5.45
C ILE A 93 -8.66 -11.52 5.17
N TYR A 94 -7.90 -10.91 6.06
CA TYR A 94 -6.45 -10.82 5.99
C TYR A 94 -5.84 -11.25 7.32
N ALA A 95 -4.76 -12.03 7.24
CA ALA A 95 -3.88 -12.33 8.36
C ALA A 95 -2.44 -12.14 7.93
N GLY A 96 -1.64 -11.38 8.68
CA GLY A 96 -0.26 -11.09 8.35
C GLY A 96 0.66 -11.15 9.56
N VAL A 97 1.90 -11.52 9.31
CA VAL A 97 3.00 -11.42 10.25
C VAL A 97 4.16 -10.71 9.57
N SER A 98 4.68 -9.66 10.17
CA SER A 98 5.94 -9.05 9.78
C SER A 98 6.99 -9.33 10.84
N ASP A 99 8.16 -9.74 10.42
CA ASP A 99 9.32 -9.99 11.25
C ASP A 99 10.40 -8.93 10.96
N LEU A 100 11.36 -8.92 11.81
CA LEU A 100 12.38 -7.93 11.97
C LEU A 100 13.67 -8.23 11.29
N ASP A 101 14.41 -7.16 11.04
CA ASP A 101 15.82 -7.25 10.70
C ASP A 101 16.62 -7.86 11.85
N ARG A 102 16.98 -9.15 11.70
CA ARG A 102 17.95 -9.84 12.55
C ARG A 102 19.36 -9.77 11.97
N GLY A 103 19.68 -8.71 11.22
CA GLY A 103 20.96 -8.49 10.57
C GLY A 103 21.06 -9.01 9.13
N ILE A 104 20.07 -9.77 8.66
CA ILE A 104 19.99 -10.28 7.28
C ILE A 104 18.88 -9.61 6.47
N GLY A 105 18.01 -8.82 7.12
CA GLY A 105 16.85 -8.14 6.55
C GLY A 105 15.57 -8.49 7.28
N GLY A 106 14.54 -7.66 7.10
CA GLY A 106 13.18 -7.91 7.57
C GLY A 106 12.35 -8.68 6.54
N GLY A 107 11.22 -9.20 6.95
CA GLY A 107 10.30 -9.88 6.06
C GLY A 107 8.88 -9.95 6.61
N GLY A 108 7.96 -10.47 5.83
CA GLY A 108 6.59 -10.68 6.23
C GLY A 108 5.87 -11.72 5.40
N LEU A 109 4.84 -12.31 5.98
CA LEU A 109 3.93 -13.24 5.34
C LEU A 109 2.51 -12.74 5.53
N ALA A 110 1.73 -12.70 4.46
CA ALA A 110 0.31 -12.43 4.48
C ALA A 110 -0.47 -13.59 3.89
N LEU A 111 -1.62 -13.86 4.48
CA LEU A 111 -2.65 -14.75 3.93
C LEU A 111 -3.92 -13.93 3.74
N VAL A 112 -4.51 -14.03 2.58
CA VAL A 112 -5.71 -13.28 2.20
C VAL A 112 -6.74 -14.24 1.62
N TYR A 113 -7.98 -14.05 2.02
CA TYR A 113 -9.12 -14.69 1.40
C TYR A 113 -10.13 -13.61 1.01
N CYS A 114 -10.50 -13.59 -0.25
CA CYS A 114 -11.54 -12.71 -0.78
C CYS A 114 -12.68 -13.56 -1.32
N LYS A 115 -13.87 -13.35 -0.78
CA LYS A 115 -15.10 -13.91 -1.32
C LYS A 115 -15.50 -13.04 -2.52
N ALA A 116 -15.67 -13.67 -3.66
CA ALA A 116 -16.14 -13.00 -4.86
C ALA A 116 -17.66 -12.72 -4.83
N GLU A 117 -18.11 -11.91 -5.76
CA GLU A 117 -19.53 -11.73 -6.02
C GLU A 117 -20.15 -13.01 -6.59
N GLU A 118 -21.49 -13.06 -6.60
CA GLU A 118 -22.22 -14.25 -7.08
C GLU A 118 -21.89 -14.55 -8.55
N GLY A 119 -21.31 -15.71 -8.79
CA GLY A 119 -20.89 -16.18 -10.13
C GLY A 119 -19.39 -16.11 -10.39
N GLU A 120 -18.62 -15.41 -9.55
CA GLU A 120 -17.18 -15.34 -9.65
C GLU A 120 -16.50 -16.25 -8.61
N PRO A 121 -15.33 -16.83 -8.89
CA PRO A 121 -14.62 -17.69 -7.95
C PRO A 121 -13.94 -16.88 -6.85
N ASP A 122 -14.08 -17.33 -5.61
CA ASP A 122 -13.34 -16.80 -4.47
C ASP A 122 -11.81 -16.85 -4.72
N LEU A 123 -11.07 -15.91 -4.14
CA LEU A 123 -9.63 -15.83 -4.29
C LEU A 123 -8.91 -16.09 -2.97
N LYS A 124 -7.90 -16.95 -3.00
CA LYS A 124 -6.98 -17.24 -1.90
C LYS A 124 -5.58 -16.77 -2.30
N CYS A 125 -4.94 -15.98 -1.44
CA CYS A 125 -3.60 -15.48 -1.71
C CYS A 125 -2.68 -15.71 -0.53
N ALA A 126 -1.40 -15.98 -0.84
CA ALA A 126 -0.31 -15.95 0.12
C ALA A 126 0.80 -15.07 -0.44
N VAL A 127 1.25 -14.09 0.34
CA VAL A 127 2.32 -13.17 -0.06
C VAL A 127 3.45 -13.27 0.95
N TYR A 128 4.65 -13.52 0.48
CA TYR A 128 5.88 -13.49 1.27
C TYR A 128 6.81 -12.42 0.73
N GLY A 129 7.23 -11.50 1.61
CA GLY A 129 8.13 -10.41 1.25
C GLY A 129 9.36 -10.39 2.15
N ILE A 130 10.50 -9.99 1.59
CA ILE A 130 11.75 -9.74 2.30
C ILE A 130 12.37 -8.44 1.81
N GLY A 131 13.09 -7.76 2.70
CA GLY A 131 13.85 -6.57 2.34
C GLY A 131 15.04 -6.36 3.25
N ARG A 132 16.08 -5.72 2.71
CA ARG A 132 17.34 -5.47 3.41
C ARG A 132 17.87 -4.07 3.13
N LYS A 133 18.40 -3.43 4.15
CA LYS A 133 19.24 -2.24 3.97
C LYS A 133 20.52 -2.61 3.24
N VAL A 134 20.79 -1.95 2.14
CA VAL A 134 22.08 -1.97 1.43
C VAL A 134 23.00 -0.92 2.01
N THR A 135 22.43 0.22 2.40
CA THR A 135 23.07 1.31 3.13
C THR A 135 22.09 1.88 4.17
N ASP A 136 22.52 2.81 5.03
CA ASP A 136 21.62 3.47 5.99
C ASP A 136 20.48 4.25 5.33
N TRP A 137 20.66 4.65 4.07
CA TRP A 137 19.71 5.45 3.30
C TRP A 137 19.04 4.71 2.14
N CYS A 138 19.39 3.44 1.89
CA CYS A 138 18.87 2.63 0.78
C CYS A 138 18.52 1.21 1.23
N SER A 139 17.36 0.75 0.86
CA SER A 139 16.90 -0.63 1.06
C SER A 139 16.33 -1.20 -0.23
N LEU A 140 16.56 -2.49 -0.43
CA LEU A 140 16.01 -3.30 -1.52
C LEU A 140 15.14 -4.41 -0.94
N GLY A 141 14.13 -4.83 -1.68
CA GLY A 141 13.28 -5.94 -1.30
C GLY A 141 12.68 -6.68 -2.48
N LEU A 142 12.21 -7.87 -2.18
CA LEU A 142 11.50 -8.75 -3.11
C LEU A 142 10.27 -9.33 -2.40
N SER A 143 9.20 -9.56 -3.14
CA SER A 143 8.06 -10.34 -2.69
C SER A 143 7.66 -11.39 -3.71
N LEU A 144 7.05 -12.45 -3.20
CA LEU A 144 6.48 -13.55 -3.96
C LEU A 144 5.03 -13.70 -3.53
N ALA A 145 4.12 -13.62 -4.48
CA ALA A 145 2.71 -13.82 -4.24
C ALA A 145 2.19 -15.04 -4.99
N TYR A 146 1.49 -15.89 -4.28
CA TYR A 146 0.73 -17.01 -4.83
C TYR A 146 -0.76 -16.69 -4.70
N ALA A 147 -1.49 -16.70 -5.80
CA ALA A 147 -2.92 -16.47 -5.84
C ALA A 147 -3.61 -17.67 -6.50
N GLN A 148 -4.69 -18.17 -5.89
CA GLN A 148 -5.46 -19.31 -6.38
C GLN A 148 -6.95 -18.97 -6.34
N GLN A 149 -7.66 -19.24 -7.43
CA GLN A 149 -9.11 -19.24 -7.45
C GLN A 149 -9.63 -20.48 -6.70
N ALA A 150 -10.58 -20.26 -5.77
CA ALA A 150 -11.22 -21.36 -5.07
C ALA A 150 -11.97 -22.23 -6.08
N ASP A 151 -12.03 -23.52 -5.76
CA ASP A 151 -12.73 -24.51 -6.59
C ASP A 151 -12.17 -24.68 -8.02
N SER A 152 -10.96 -24.19 -8.27
CA SER A 152 -10.25 -24.35 -9.52
C SER A 152 -8.79 -24.78 -9.29
N GLU A 153 -8.22 -25.46 -10.27
CA GLU A 153 -6.77 -25.75 -10.31
C GLU A 153 -5.94 -24.54 -10.79
N ARG A 154 -6.58 -23.38 -11.02
CA ARG A 154 -5.94 -22.20 -11.55
C ARG A 154 -5.26 -21.43 -10.43
N ALA A 155 -3.98 -21.20 -10.59
CA ALA A 155 -3.19 -20.40 -9.69
C ALA A 155 -2.18 -19.54 -10.47
N ALA A 156 -1.79 -18.43 -9.88
CA ALA A 156 -0.73 -17.56 -10.39
C ALA A 156 0.35 -17.38 -9.33
N LEU A 157 1.59 -17.35 -9.77
CA LEU A 157 2.75 -17.00 -8.96
C LEU A 157 3.35 -15.73 -9.54
N THR A 158 3.42 -14.65 -8.74
CA THR A 158 3.96 -13.36 -9.17
C THR A 158 5.10 -12.91 -8.28
N THR A 159 6.00 -12.09 -8.83
CA THR A 159 7.11 -11.50 -8.08
C THR A 159 7.09 -9.98 -8.18
N ASP A 160 7.38 -9.31 -7.07
CA ASP A 160 7.59 -7.87 -7.05
C ASP A 160 9.00 -7.54 -6.55
N ALA A 161 9.52 -6.39 -6.95
CA ALA A 161 10.75 -5.82 -6.44
C ALA A 161 10.53 -4.40 -5.96
N GLY A 162 11.22 -4.01 -4.90
CA GLY A 162 11.11 -2.69 -4.30
C GLY A 162 12.45 -2.08 -3.94
N LEU A 163 12.57 -0.78 -4.23
CA LEU A 163 13.64 0.09 -3.78
C LEU A 163 13.03 1.16 -2.89
N LEU A 164 13.66 1.44 -1.76
CA LEU A 164 13.25 2.51 -0.86
C LEU A 164 14.46 3.31 -0.38
N LEU A 165 14.40 4.61 -0.56
CA LEU A 165 15.42 5.57 -0.17
C LEU A 165 14.94 6.38 1.03
N ARG A 166 15.82 6.61 2.01
CA ARG A 166 15.57 7.43 3.19
C ARG A 166 16.50 8.63 3.23
N LEU A 167 15.95 9.82 3.18
CA LEU A 167 16.68 11.09 3.15
C LEU A 167 16.23 11.99 4.32
N GLY A 168 16.57 11.56 5.53
CA GLY A 168 16.14 12.26 6.76
C GLY A 168 14.65 12.04 7.02
N SER A 169 13.85 13.12 6.93
CA SER A 169 12.39 13.07 7.07
C SER A 169 11.67 12.68 5.78
N LEU A 170 12.40 12.55 4.70
CA LEU A 170 11.91 12.20 3.39
C LEU A 170 12.23 10.75 3.08
N SER A 171 11.33 10.10 2.37
CA SER A 171 11.59 8.84 1.70
C SER A 171 11.04 8.86 0.29
N ALA A 172 11.67 8.11 -0.59
CA ALA A 172 11.22 7.91 -1.95
C ALA A 172 11.32 6.42 -2.29
N GLY A 173 10.31 5.90 -2.96
CA GLY A 173 10.22 4.49 -3.31
C GLY A 173 9.96 4.29 -4.80
N VAL A 174 10.43 3.14 -5.27
CA VAL A 174 10.06 2.56 -6.56
C VAL A 174 9.67 1.11 -6.32
N GLN A 175 8.59 0.69 -6.90
CA GLN A 175 8.14 -0.71 -6.87
C GLN A 175 7.83 -1.15 -8.30
N ALA A 176 8.36 -2.30 -8.66
CA ALA A 176 7.95 -3.04 -9.85
C ALA A 176 7.13 -4.23 -9.39
N SER A 177 5.86 -4.28 -9.79
CA SER A 177 4.90 -5.33 -9.41
C SER A 177 4.69 -6.28 -10.58
N SER A 178 4.38 -7.55 -10.25
CA SER A 178 4.09 -8.60 -11.25
C SER A 178 5.18 -8.78 -12.30
N ILE A 179 6.47 -8.59 -11.92
CA ILE A 179 7.63 -8.68 -12.84
C ILE A 179 7.66 -10.01 -13.59
N THR A 180 7.34 -11.09 -12.89
CA THR A 180 7.14 -12.40 -13.49
C THR A 180 5.80 -12.94 -13.05
N THR A 181 5.05 -13.50 -13.99
CA THR A 181 3.80 -14.19 -13.70
C THR A 181 3.87 -15.57 -14.32
N SER A 182 3.75 -16.61 -13.50
CA SER A 182 3.67 -17.99 -13.94
C SER A 182 2.30 -18.54 -13.58
N LEU A 183 1.55 -18.99 -14.59
CA LEU A 183 0.28 -19.67 -14.38
C LEU A 183 0.54 -21.14 -14.05
N VAL A 184 -0.10 -21.63 -13.00
CA VAL A 184 -0.03 -23.01 -12.54
C VAL A 184 -1.41 -23.65 -12.72
N GLY A 185 -1.48 -24.83 -13.38
CA GLY A 185 -2.74 -25.53 -13.63
C GLY A 185 -3.46 -25.08 -14.89
N GLY A 186 -4.03 -26.05 -15.59
CA GLY A 186 -4.87 -26.03 -16.82
C GLY A 186 -5.04 -24.74 -17.61
N GLY A 187 -4.46 -24.69 -18.72
CA GLY A 187 -4.51 -23.93 -20.00
C GLY A 187 -5.44 -22.73 -20.24
N VAL A 188 -6.03 -22.09 -19.21
CA VAL A 188 -6.91 -20.92 -19.36
C VAL A 188 -6.33 -19.77 -18.54
N LYS A 189 -6.17 -18.58 -19.16
CA LYS A 189 -5.77 -17.36 -18.47
C LYS A 189 -6.63 -17.15 -17.22
N MET A 190 -6.00 -16.87 -16.06
CA MET A 190 -6.71 -16.22 -14.97
C MET A 190 -7.12 -14.84 -15.49
N GLU A 191 -8.40 -14.51 -15.36
CA GLU A 191 -8.91 -13.18 -15.77
C GLU A 191 -8.42 -12.05 -14.87
N THR A 192 -7.82 -12.37 -13.74
CA THR A 192 -7.04 -11.42 -12.93
C THR A 192 -5.73 -11.13 -13.65
N GLU A 193 -5.70 -10.03 -14.37
CA GLU A 193 -4.52 -9.59 -15.12
C GLU A 193 -3.45 -9.09 -14.16
N PHE A 194 -2.50 -9.96 -13.86
CA PHE A 194 -1.24 -9.56 -13.21
C PHE A 194 -0.33 -8.92 -14.28
N THR A 195 -0.63 -7.66 -14.60
CA THR A 195 0.17 -6.90 -15.56
C THR A 195 1.41 -6.33 -14.87
N PRO A 196 2.61 -6.53 -15.45
CA PRO A 196 3.81 -5.89 -14.95
C PRO A 196 3.67 -4.37 -14.94
N GLU A 197 3.87 -3.75 -13.79
CA GLU A 197 3.77 -2.31 -13.65
C GLU A 197 4.87 -1.75 -12.73
N VAL A 198 5.22 -0.48 -12.94
CA VAL A 198 6.12 0.28 -12.08
C VAL A 198 5.35 1.39 -11.39
N SER A 199 5.51 1.50 -10.08
CA SER A 199 4.95 2.55 -9.25
C SER A 199 6.08 3.35 -8.59
N VAL A 200 5.85 4.64 -8.36
CA VAL A 200 6.78 5.53 -7.67
C VAL A 200 6.06 6.29 -6.58
N GLY A 201 6.76 6.58 -5.49
CA GLY A 201 6.14 7.28 -4.38
C GLY A 201 7.12 8.08 -3.54
N VAL A 202 6.60 9.09 -2.85
CA VAL A 202 7.35 9.94 -1.94
C VAL A 202 6.56 10.10 -0.64
N ALA A 203 7.24 10.01 0.49
CA ALA A 203 6.64 10.30 1.78
C ALA A 203 7.48 11.29 2.58
N PHE A 204 6.80 12.09 3.40
CA PHE A 204 7.38 13.04 4.33
C PHE A 204 6.89 12.75 5.74
N ALA A 205 7.81 12.35 6.61
CA ALA A 205 7.55 12.02 8.02
C ALA A 205 8.57 12.78 8.91
N PRO A 206 8.31 14.06 9.22
CA PRO A 206 9.23 14.87 10.05
C PRO A 206 9.28 14.42 11.51
N SER A 207 8.29 13.67 11.94
CA SER A 207 8.20 13.08 13.26
C SER A 207 7.36 11.81 13.22
N LYS A 208 7.35 11.03 14.29
CA LYS A 208 6.46 9.87 14.44
C LYS A 208 4.97 10.25 14.52
N ALA A 209 4.67 11.53 14.75
CA ALA A 209 3.31 12.01 14.88
C ALA A 209 2.68 12.48 13.56
N PHE A 210 3.46 12.59 12.49
CA PHE A 210 2.94 13.06 11.22
C PHE A 210 3.60 12.35 10.04
N THR A 211 2.79 11.83 9.13
CA THR A 211 3.21 11.26 7.86
C THR A 211 2.29 11.80 6.74
N MET A 212 2.88 12.17 5.63
CA MET A 212 2.18 12.49 4.40
C MET A 212 2.86 11.76 3.25
N ALA A 213 2.09 11.19 2.33
CA ALA A 213 2.65 10.45 1.21
C ALA A 213 1.83 10.68 -0.06
N VAL A 214 2.48 10.53 -1.20
CA VAL A 214 1.87 10.55 -2.53
C VAL A 214 2.57 9.51 -3.39
N ASP A 215 1.77 8.75 -4.14
CA ASP A 215 2.26 7.73 -5.05
C ASP A 215 1.64 7.92 -6.45
N ALA A 216 2.36 7.48 -7.46
CA ALA A 216 1.86 7.28 -8.82
C ALA A 216 2.07 5.81 -9.18
N HIS A 217 0.99 5.14 -9.52
CA HIS A 217 0.95 3.70 -9.77
C HIS A 217 0.77 3.43 -11.27
N GLY A 218 1.43 2.38 -11.76
CA GLY A 218 1.37 2.01 -13.17
C GLY A 218 1.95 3.06 -14.12
N VAL A 219 2.96 3.83 -13.67
CA VAL A 219 3.63 4.85 -14.52
C VAL A 219 4.36 4.24 -15.72
N VAL A 220 4.71 2.96 -15.63
CA VAL A 220 5.15 2.12 -16.75
C VAL A 220 4.37 0.82 -16.63
N ARG A 221 3.71 0.42 -17.72
CA ARG A 221 2.99 -0.84 -17.86
C ARG A 221 3.46 -1.58 -19.09
N HIS A 222 3.34 -2.90 -19.08
CA HIS A 222 3.73 -3.74 -20.21
C HIS A 222 2.69 -3.75 -21.33
N ASP A 223 1.46 -3.46 -21.00
CA ASP A 223 0.36 -3.34 -21.94
C ASP A 223 -0.21 -1.91 -21.94
N ASP A 224 -0.77 -1.50 -23.08
CA ASP A 224 -1.44 -0.20 -23.25
C ASP A 224 -2.83 -0.17 -22.58
N SER A 225 -3.18 -1.15 -21.73
CA SER A 225 -4.54 -1.40 -21.26
C SER A 225 -4.94 -0.59 -20.03
N GLY A 226 -4.10 0.32 -19.53
CA GLY A 226 -4.49 1.09 -18.34
C GLY A 226 -3.73 2.39 -18.15
N GLU A 227 -4.45 3.41 -17.72
CA GLU A 227 -3.85 4.68 -17.34
C GLU A 227 -3.22 4.62 -15.94
N PRO A 228 -2.14 5.40 -15.69
CA PRO A 228 -1.61 5.55 -14.34
C PRO A 228 -2.68 6.08 -13.39
N TRP A 229 -2.69 5.56 -12.18
CA TRP A 229 -3.51 6.14 -11.11
C TRP A 229 -2.62 6.71 -10.00
N TYR A 230 -3.19 7.65 -9.26
CA TYR A 230 -2.46 8.44 -8.28
C TYR A 230 -3.15 8.33 -6.93
N SER A 231 -2.37 8.42 -5.89
CA SER A 231 -2.87 8.40 -4.53
C SER A 231 -2.15 9.40 -3.65
N GLY A 232 -2.84 9.89 -2.64
CA GLY A 232 -2.27 10.80 -1.66
C GLY A 232 -2.94 10.62 -0.32
N GLY A 233 -2.18 10.74 0.76
CA GLY A 233 -2.72 10.62 2.10
C GLY A 233 -1.86 11.24 3.18
N ALA A 234 -2.51 11.44 4.33
CA ALA A 234 -1.87 11.98 5.52
C ALA A 234 -2.36 11.28 6.78
N GLU A 235 -1.46 11.13 7.73
CA GLU A 235 -1.69 10.55 9.04
C GLU A 235 -1.18 11.51 10.13
N VAL A 236 -2.00 11.72 11.16
CA VAL A 236 -1.62 12.48 12.36
C VAL A 236 -1.90 11.65 13.60
N TRP A 237 -0.89 11.45 14.43
CA TRP A 237 -0.99 10.80 15.73
C TRP A 237 -1.18 11.82 16.86
N LEU A 238 -2.29 11.72 17.55
CA LEU A 238 -2.61 12.53 18.74
C LEU A 238 -2.14 11.78 19.99
N ARG A 239 -1.12 12.34 20.66
CA ARG A 239 -0.54 11.78 21.91
C ARG A 239 -0.09 10.32 21.77
N ASP A 240 0.36 9.92 20.58
CA ASP A 240 0.75 8.54 20.25
C ASP A 240 -0.32 7.46 20.53
N LYS A 241 -1.59 7.85 20.62
CA LYS A 241 -2.71 6.97 20.96
C LYS A 241 -3.81 6.92 19.92
N LEU A 242 -4.12 8.04 19.28
CA LEU A 242 -5.17 8.16 18.30
C LEU A 242 -4.56 8.66 16.98
N ALA A 243 -4.62 7.86 15.93
CA ALA A 243 -4.32 8.28 14.58
C ALA A 243 -5.59 8.78 13.89
N LEU A 244 -5.49 9.89 13.20
CA LEU A 244 -6.48 10.35 12.23
C LEU A 244 -5.83 10.29 10.85
N ARG A 245 -6.57 9.78 9.87
CA ARG A 245 -6.08 9.50 8.53
C ARG A 245 -7.07 10.00 7.48
N LEU A 246 -6.55 10.63 6.46
CA LEU A 246 -7.32 11.08 5.29
C LEU A 246 -6.50 10.78 4.03
N GLY A 247 -7.20 10.49 2.94
CA GLY A 247 -6.56 10.27 1.66
C GLY A 247 -7.53 10.42 0.50
N ALA A 248 -6.97 10.34 -0.69
CA ALA A 248 -7.71 10.28 -1.93
C ALA A 248 -6.91 9.49 -2.96
N PHE A 249 -7.59 8.87 -3.90
CA PHE A 249 -6.96 8.20 -5.02
C PHE A 249 -7.84 8.29 -6.26
N GLY A 250 -7.21 8.14 -7.42
CA GLY A 250 -7.90 8.21 -8.67
C GLY A 250 -6.98 8.15 -9.89
N SER A 251 -7.51 7.95 -11.09
CA SER A 251 -6.78 8.01 -12.35
C SER A 251 -7.21 9.18 -13.22
N PHE A 252 -6.44 9.49 -14.28
CA PHE A 252 -6.61 10.66 -15.11
C PHE A 252 -6.99 10.27 -16.56
N ALA A 253 -8.23 9.83 -16.83
CA ALA A 253 -8.69 9.54 -18.18
C ALA A 253 -9.61 10.64 -18.74
N GLU A 254 -9.39 11.01 -20.00
CA GLU A 254 -10.25 11.82 -20.89
C GLU A 254 -11.31 12.75 -20.24
N GLY A 255 -10.89 13.65 -19.35
CA GLY A 255 -11.67 14.85 -19.03
C GLY A 255 -12.72 14.75 -17.90
N ALA A 256 -12.85 13.63 -17.22
CA ALA A 256 -13.62 13.52 -15.96
C ALA A 256 -12.77 12.92 -14.85
N ALA A 257 -12.78 13.49 -13.65
CA ALA A 257 -12.10 12.95 -12.48
C ALA A 257 -13.05 12.03 -11.71
N ASP A 258 -12.71 10.73 -11.64
CA ASP A 258 -13.35 9.81 -10.71
C ASP A 258 -12.45 9.69 -9.48
N LEU A 259 -12.66 10.59 -8.52
CA LEU A 259 -11.90 10.63 -7.29
C LEU A 259 -12.62 9.85 -6.20
N SER A 260 -11.91 8.90 -5.61
CA SER A 260 -12.30 8.26 -4.37
C SER A 260 -11.62 8.97 -3.20
N TYR A 261 -12.37 9.19 -2.15
CA TYR A 261 -11.88 9.78 -0.90
C TYR A 261 -11.85 8.72 0.18
N THR A 262 -10.87 8.82 1.04
CA THR A 262 -10.70 7.87 2.14
C THR A 262 -10.56 8.59 3.46
N GLY A 263 -10.98 7.94 4.51
CA GLY A 263 -10.79 8.42 5.87
C GLY A 263 -10.79 7.30 6.86
N GLY A 264 -10.15 7.52 7.99
CA GLY A 264 -10.10 6.49 9.01
C GLY A 264 -9.42 6.95 10.28
N PHE A 265 -9.38 6.04 11.23
CA PHE A 265 -8.68 6.26 12.49
C PHE A 265 -7.95 5.00 12.95
N GLY A 266 -6.99 5.19 13.85
CA GLY A 266 -6.30 4.10 14.56
C GLY A 266 -6.25 4.40 16.05
N ILE A 267 -6.46 3.39 16.88
CA ILE A 267 -6.36 3.50 18.34
C ILE A 267 -5.27 2.55 18.82
N LYS A 268 -4.24 3.11 19.47
CA LYS A 268 -3.13 2.35 20.02
C LYS A 268 -3.33 2.10 21.51
N MET A 269 -3.28 0.85 21.90
CA MET A 269 -3.43 0.35 23.27
C MET A 269 -2.18 -0.47 23.64
N GLY A 270 -1.16 0.20 24.17
CA GLY A 270 0.12 -0.44 24.45
C GLY A 270 0.82 -0.88 23.17
N LYS A 271 0.98 -2.18 22.98
CA LYS A 271 1.57 -2.78 21.77
C LYS A 271 0.53 -3.17 20.71
N ALA A 272 -0.75 -3.06 21.01
CA ALA A 272 -1.84 -3.32 20.09
C ALA A 272 -2.33 -2.02 19.44
N GLU A 273 -2.76 -2.13 18.19
CA GLU A 273 -3.43 -1.07 17.43
C GLU A 273 -4.66 -1.64 16.76
N VAL A 274 -5.75 -0.90 16.81
CA VAL A 274 -6.98 -1.16 16.08
C VAL A 274 -7.23 -0.02 15.13
N GLY A 275 -7.51 -0.31 13.88
CA GLY A 275 -7.77 0.67 12.83
C GLY A 275 -9.09 0.42 12.13
N TYR A 276 -9.70 1.49 11.66
CA TYR A 276 -10.88 1.46 10.81
C TYR A 276 -10.75 2.49 9.68
N ALA A 277 -11.21 2.12 8.50
CA ALA A 277 -11.17 2.96 7.32
C ALA A 277 -12.43 2.82 6.47
N LEU A 278 -12.74 3.89 5.76
CA LEU A 278 -13.86 4.02 4.84
C LEU A 278 -13.37 4.60 3.51
N VAL A 279 -14.03 4.20 2.42
CA VAL A 279 -13.85 4.74 1.07
C VAL A 279 -15.19 5.27 0.55
N TRP A 280 -15.17 6.45 -0.01
CA TRP A 280 -16.31 7.07 -0.68
C TRP A 280 -15.99 7.26 -2.17
N SER A 281 -16.80 6.67 -3.04
CA SER A 281 -16.68 6.76 -4.50
C SER A 281 -18.07 6.95 -5.11
N GLY A 282 -18.16 7.66 -6.24
CA GLY A 282 -19.42 7.79 -6.97
C GLY A 282 -20.59 8.40 -6.17
N GLY A 283 -20.29 9.18 -5.11
CA GLY A 283 -21.29 9.81 -4.24
C GLY A 283 -21.83 8.91 -3.11
N GLY A 284 -21.26 7.73 -2.91
CA GLY A 284 -21.65 6.78 -1.85
C GLY A 284 -20.46 6.14 -1.13
N LEU A 285 -20.75 5.44 -0.03
CA LEU A 285 -19.77 4.62 0.67
C LEU A 285 -19.55 3.33 -0.13
N SER A 286 -18.33 3.12 -0.61
CA SER A 286 -17.98 2.02 -1.52
C SER A 286 -17.18 0.91 -0.86
N ALA A 287 -16.43 1.19 0.21
CA ALA A 287 -15.69 0.15 0.92
C ALA A 287 -15.42 0.52 2.37
N GLN A 288 -15.18 -0.49 3.19
CA GLN A 288 -14.73 -0.33 4.57
C GLN A 288 -13.69 -1.40 4.92
N CYS A 289 -12.84 -1.09 5.89
CA CYS A 289 -11.85 -2.02 6.39
C CYS A 289 -11.63 -1.85 7.88
N PHE A 290 -11.48 -2.96 8.57
CA PHE A 290 -11.08 -3.06 9.96
C PHE A 290 -9.76 -3.81 10.07
N THR A 291 -8.84 -3.34 10.92
CA THR A 291 -7.59 -4.03 11.20
C THR A 291 -7.31 -4.04 12.70
N ALA A 292 -6.76 -5.14 13.18
CA ALA A 292 -6.17 -5.23 14.51
C ALA A 292 -4.74 -5.76 14.36
N SER A 293 -3.77 -5.13 15.00
CA SER A 293 -2.38 -5.57 15.00
C SER A 293 -1.81 -5.54 16.42
N SER A 294 -0.80 -6.35 16.66
CA SER A 294 -0.05 -6.37 17.91
C SER A 294 1.43 -6.63 17.64
N SER A 295 2.29 -5.83 18.25
CA SER A 295 3.75 -5.96 18.18
C SER A 295 4.30 -6.61 19.46
N PHE A 296 5.39 -7.38 19.35
CA PHE A 296 5.97 -8.15 20.46
C PHE A 296 7.44 -7.80 20.68
#